data_5edd92614080124227eed0cad7063f30
#
_entry.id   5edd92614080124227eed0cad7063f30
#
_cell.length_a   1.000
_cell.length_b   1.000
_cell.length_c   1.000
_cell.angle_alpha   90.00
_cell.angle_beta   90.00
_cell.angle_gamma   90.00
#
_symmetry.space_group_name_H-M   'P 1'
#
loop_
_entity.id
_entity.type
_entity.pdbx_description
1 polymer ?
#
loop_
_entity_poly.entity_id
_entity_poly.type
_entity_poly.pdbx_seq_one_letter_code
_entity_poly.pdbx_strand_id
1 'polypeptide(L)'
;MHDRKPVQSWLTDMDGVLVHEGQPVPGAPEFINRMRTSGKPFLVLTNNSIYTPRDLTARLSRMGLDVPEESIWSSALATGQFLADQRPGGTAYVIGEAGLTTALHAVGYVLTDFAPDYVVLGETRTYSFEAITKAVRLINDGARFICTNPDVTGPSVEGALPAAGSVAAMISKATGVEPYFVGKPNPMMMRSALNTINAHSESTAMIGDRMDTDILCGLEAGLETILVLTGISSRTEAERYPYRPSRIINSVADLLDEI
;
A
#
# COMPACT_ATOMS: atom_id res chain seq x y z
N MET A 1 -14.03 24.89 11.41
CA MET A 1 -13.98 24.16 10.13
C MET A 1 -13.04 24.95 9.25
N HIS A 2 -11.85 24.43 8.94
CA HIS A 2 -11.02 25.04 7.91
C HIS A 2 -11.71 24.75 6.58
N ASP A 3 -11.95 25.81 5.78
CA ASP A 3 -12.43 25.66 4.40
C ASP A 3 -11.38 24.85 3.63
N ARG A 4 -11.62 23.53 3.46
CA ARG A 4 -10.78 22.72 2.60
C ARG A 4 -10.99 23.13 1.15
N LYS A 5 -9.89 23.08 0.38
CA LYS A 5 -9.98 23.28 -1.07
C LYS A 5 -10.81 22.15 -1.70
N PRO A 6 -11.51 22.41 -2.81
CA PRO A 6 -12.18 21.37 -3.56
C PRO A 6 -11.20 20.24 -3.94
N VAL A 7 -11.66 18.99 -3.90
CA VAL A 7 -10.84 17.83 -4.26
C VAL A 7 -10.50 17.87 -5.74
N GLN A 8 -9.19 17.87 -6.02
CA GLN A 8 -8.64 17.92 -7.37
C GLN A 8 -7.91 16.63 -7.76
N SER A 9 -7.54 15.80 -6.78
CA SER A 9 -6.87 14.53 -6.99
C SER A 9 -7.34 13.48 -5.99
N TRP A 10 -7.20 12.21 -6.36
CA TRP A 10 -7.77 11.10 -5.61
C TRP A 10 -6.75 10.00 -5.37
N LEU A 11 -6.68 9.54 -4.14
CA LEU A 11 -6.00 8.31 -3.76
C LEU A 11 -7.07 7.33 -3.27
N THR A 12 -7.08 6.12 -3.76
CA THR A 12 -8.06 5.10 -3.34
C THR A 12 -7.36 3.81 -2.98
N ASP A 13 -7.77 3.17 -1.90
CA ASP A 13 -7.36 1.79 -1.68
C ASP A 13 -7.99 0.86 -2.73
N MET A 14 -7.44 -0.32 -2.87
CA MET A 14 -7.88 -1.36 -3.78
C MET A 14 -8.82 -2.35 -3.09
N ASP A 15 -8.33 -3.03 -2.06
CA ASP A 15 -9.04 -4.09 -1.37
C ASP A 15 -10.06 -3.50 -0.36
N GLY A 16 -11.30 -3.97 -0.38
CA GLY A 16 -12.38 -3.39 0.43
C GLY A 16 -13.02 -2.13 -0.15
N VAL A 17 -12.41 -1.49 -1.16
CA VAL A 17 -12.88 -0.25 -1.80
C VAL A 17 -13.31 -0.48 -3.25
N LEU A 18 -12.43 -1.02 -4.08
CA LEU A 18 -12.70 -1.34 -5.48
C LEU A 18 -13.03 -2.82 -5.67
N VAL A 19 -12.40 -3.67 -4.88
CA VAL A 19 -12.53 -5.14 -4.92
C VAL A 19 -12.79 -5.66 -3.52
N HIS A 20 -13.75 -6.56 -3.39
CA HIS A 20 -14.03 -7.28 -2.15
C HIS A 20 -14.17 -8.77 -2.45
N GLU A 21 -13.40 -9.63 -1.76
CA GLU A 21 -13.40 -11.08 -1.95
C GLU A 21 -13.25 -11.52 -3.43
N GLY A 22 -12.42 -10.81 -4.20
CA GLY A 22 -12.16 -11.13 -5.60
C GLY A 22 -13.26 -10.72 -6.58
N GLN A 23 -14.26 -9.95 -6.12
CA GLN A 23 -15.32 -9.38 -6.93
C GLN A 23 -15.26 -7.85 -6.92
N PRO A 24 -15.66 -7.15 -7.99
CA PRO A 24 -15.74 -5.70 -7.98
C PRO A 24 -16.85 -5.25 -7.02
N VAL A 25 -16.56 -4.23 -6.22
CA VAL A 25 -17.56 -3.55 -5.39
C VAL A 25 -18.58 -2.88 -6.31
N PRO A 26 -19.90 -2.97 -6.02
CA PRO A 26 -20.93 -2.30 -6.82
C PRO A 26 -20.65 -0.80 -6.97
N GLY A 27 -20.61 -0.31 -8.23
CA GLY A 27 -20.27 1.06 -8.58
C GLY A 27 -18.78 1.33 -8.79
N ALA A 28 -17.86 0.43 -8.40
CA ALA A 28 -16.44 0.62 -8.59
C ALA A 28 -16.02 0.68 -10.09
N PRO A 29 -16.57 -0.12 -11.02
CA PRO A 29 -16.26 0.04 -12.44
C PRO A 29 -16.64 1.42 -12.99
N GLU A 30 -17.80 1.92 -12.63
CA GLU A 30 -18.27 3.27 -13.01
C GLU A 30 -17.36 4.35 -12.40
N PHE A 31 -16.99 4.20 -11.12
CA PHE A 31 -16.10 5.11 -10.42
C PHE A 31 -14.74 5.21 -11.10
N ILE A 32 -14.10 4.08 -11.44
CA ILE A 32 -12.82 4.07 -12.17
C ILE A 32 -12.97 4.69 -13.56
N ASN A 33 -14.05 4.39 -14.27
CA ASN A 33 -14.30 5.00 -15.58
C ASN A 33 -14.41 6.53 -15.49
N ARG A 34 -15.13 7.06 -14.51
CA ARG A 34 -15.23 8.51 -14.27
C ARG A 34 -13.88 9.11 -13.88
N MET A 35 -13.11 8.47 -13.00
CA MET A 35 -11.76 8.93 -12.67
C MET A 35 -10.90 9.09 -13.93
N ARG A 36 -10.91 8.10 -14.81
CA ARG A 36 -10.13 8.14 -16.06
C ARG A 36 -10.58 9.25 -17.03
N THR A 37 -11.87 9.52 -17.08
CA THR A 37 -12.45 10.50 -18.02
C THR A 37 -12.51 11.92 -17.48
N SER A 38 -12.40 12.11 -16.15
CA SER A 38 -12.46 13.43 -15.52
C SER A 38 -11.23 14.30 -15.75
N GLY A 39 -10.10 13.70 -16.13
CA GLY A 39 -8.80 14.38 -16.23
C GLY A 39 -8.17 14.72 -14.88
N LYS A 40 -8.79 14.36 -13.75
CA LYS A 40 -8.22 14.55 -12.41
C LYS A 40 -7.17 13.46 -12.14
N PRO A 41 -6.00 13.78 -11.58
CA PRO A 41 -5.01 12.80 -11.20
C PRO A 41 -5.56 11.83 -10.15
N PHE A 42 -5.28 10.53 -10.31
CA PHE A 42 -5.63 9.54 -9.30
C PHE A 42 -4.63 8.39 -9.23
N LEU A 43 -4.53 7.76 -8.06
CA LEU A 43 -3.79 6.51 -7.86
C LEU A 43 -4.61 5.51 -7.06
N VAL A 44 -4.49 4.24 -7.42
CA VAL A 44 -4.94 3.10 -6.64
C VAL A 44 -3.76 2.64 -5.79
N LEU A 45 -3.90 2.78 -4.47
CA LEU A 45 -2.89 2.42 -3.49
C LEU A 45 -3.16 1.03 -2.93
N THR A 46 -2.11 0.24 -2.74
CA THR A 46 -2.25 -1.07 -2.10
C THR A 46 -1.00 -1.45 -1.31
N ASN A 47 -1.20 -2.10 -0.17
CA ASN A 47 -0.09 -2.71 0.58
C ASN A 47 0.44 -3.99 -0.07
N ASN A 48 -0.21 -4.49 -1.12
CA ASN A 48 0.26 -5.65 -1.86
C ASN A 48 1.65 -5.40 -2.47
N SER A 49 2.60 -6.26 -2.16
CA SER A 49 3.96 -6.23 -2.70
C SER A 49 4.29 -7.44 -3.58
N ILE A 50 3.32 -8.35 -3.77
CA ILE A 50 3.49 -9.58 -4.54
C ILE A 50 3.53 -9.29 -6.04
N TYR A 51 2.55 -8.50 -6.50
CA TYR A 51 2.30 -8.29 -7.93
C TYR A 51 2.92 -7.00 -8.44
N THR A 52 3.40 -7.04 -9.69
CA THR A 52 3.79 -5.82 -10.40
C THR A 52 2.55 -4.96 -10.73
N PRO A 53 2.69 -3.65 -11.01
CA PRO A 53 1.57 -2.83 -11.49
C PRO A 53 0.86 -3.44 -12.68
N ARG A 54 1.62 -3.99 -13.64
CA ARG A 54 1.09 -4.70 -14.81
C ARG A 54 0.21 -5.89 -14.45
N ASP A 55 0.64 -6.70 -13.47
CA ASP A 55 -0.13 -7.85 -13.01
C ASP A 55 -1.42 -7.41 -12.31
N LEU A 56 -1.34 -6.35 -11.48
CA LEU A 56 -2.51 -5.77 -10.79
C LEU A 56 -3.51 -5.22 -11.80
N THR A 57 -3.06 -4.44 -12.79
CA THR A 57 -3.91 -3.93 -13.88
C THR A 57 -4.61 -5.08 -14.62
N ALA A 58 -3.87 -6.13 -14.98
CA ALA A 58 -4.45 -7.28 -15.68
C ALA A 58 -5.50 -8.02 -14.82
N ARG A 59 -5.29 -8.09 -13.49
CA ARG A 59 -6.25 -8.70 -12.55
C ARG A 59 -7.50 -7.83 -12.39
N LEU A 60 -7.35 -6.53 -12.23
CA LEU A 60 -8.43 -5.56 -12.12
C LEU A 60 -9.27 -5.51 -13.41
N SER A 61 -8.63 -5.54 -14.57
CA SER A 61 -9.32 -5.53 -15.87
C SER A 61 -10.25 -6.74 -16.06
N ARG A 62 -9.87 -7.94 -15.55
CA ARG A 62 -10.74 -9.13 -15.58
C ARG A 62 -12.02 -8.97 -14.76
N MET A 63 -12.02 -8.04 -13.81
CA MET A 63 -13.17 -7.69 -12.96
C MET A 63 -13.92 -6.45 -13.50
N GLY A 64 -13.58 -5.96 -14.71
CA GLY A 64 -14.19 -4.77 -15.29
C GLY A 64 -13.67 -3.45 -14.72
N LEU A 65 -12.57 -3.47 -13.98
CA LEU A 65 -11.91 -2.30 -13.41
C LEU A 65 -10.70 -1.96 -14.31
N ASP A 66 -10.89 -1.02 -15.22
CA ASP A 66 -9.85 -0.62 -16.19
C ASP A 66 -8.94 0.46 -15.60
N VAL A 67 -8.07 0.05 -14.67
CA VAL A 67 -7.08 0.90 -14.00
C VAL A 67 -5.79 0.91 -14.82
N PRO A 68 -5.29 2.06 -15.29
CA PRO A 68 -4.01 2.15 -15.97
C PRO A 68 -2.85 1.71 -15.07
N GLU A 69 -1.80 1.14 -15.67
CA GLU A 69 -0.62 0.67 -14.93
C GLU A 69 0.06 1.80 -14.15
N GLU A 70 0.16 2.99 -14.74
CA GLU A 70 0.70 4.20 -14.14
C GLU A 70 -0.14 4.75 -12.98
N SER A 71 -1.39 4.31 -12.86
CA SER A 71 -2.28 4.67 -11.75
C SER A 71 -2.23 3.68 -10.59
N ILE A 72 -1.33 2.70 -10.60
CA ILE A 72 -1.10 1.77 -9.49
C ILE A 72 0.09 2.24 -8.66
N TRP A 73 -0.11 2.40 -7.36
CA TRP A 73 0.94 2.69 -6.39
C TRP A 73 0.94 1.67 -5.26
N SER A 74 1.84 0.69 -5.34
CA SER A 74 1.94 -0.39 -4.35
C SER A 74 2.99 -0.10 -3.28
N SER A 75 2.92 -0.82 -2.16
CA SER A 75 3.97 -0.78 -1.14
C SER A 75 5.34 -1.21 -1.69
N ALA A 76 5.38 -2.05 -2.73
CA ALA A 76 6.60 -2.42 -3.43
C ALA A 76 7.24 -1.22 -4.15
N LEU A 77 6.44 -0.45 -4.91
CA LEU A 77 6.92 0.77 -5.59
C LEU A 77 7.38 1.82 -4.57
N ALA A 78 6.57 2.03 -3.52
CA ALA A 78 6.94 2.95 -2.45
C ALA A 78 8.25 2.54 -1.75
N THR A 79 8.49 1.23 -1.56
CA THR A 79 9.74 0.71 -0.99
C THR A 79 10.92 0.96 -1.92
N GLY A 80 10.77 0.69 -3.22
CA GLY A 80 11.81 1.00 -4.21
C GLY A 80 12.18 2.48 -4.21
N GLN A 81 11.18 3.37 -4.28
CA GLN A 81 11.40 4.82 -4.25
C GLN A 81 12.06 5.27 -2.94
N PHE A 82 11.56 4.79 -1.80
CA PHE A 82 12.16 5.10 -0.49
C PHE A 82 13.64 4.73 -0.44
N LEU A 83 14.00 3.53 -0.87
CA LEU A 83 15.39 3.08 -0.87
C LEU A 83 16.26 3.86 -1.84
N ALA A 84 15.76 4.22 -3.01
CA ALA A 84 16.46 5.07 -3.97
C ALA A 84 16.77 6.47 -3.38
N ASP A 85 15.83 7.04 -2.64
CA ASP A 85 16.00 8.33 -1.98
C ASP A 85 16.98 8.26 -0.81
N GLN A 86 17.03 7.13 -0.07
CA GLN A 86 17.94 6.96 1.06
C GLN A 86 19.37 6.59 0.63
N ARG A 87 19.52 5.72 -0.37
CA ARG A 87 20.79 5.23 -0.85
C ARG A 87 20.72 4.84 -2.33
N PRO A 88 20.92 5.77 -3.27
CA PRO A 88 20.92 5.48 -4.70
C PRO A 88 21.95 4.39 -5.06
N GLY A 89 21.54 3.42 -5.88
CA GLY A 89 22.43 2.35 -6.35
C GLY A 89 22.88 1.37 -5.26
N GLY A 90 22.14 1.27 -4.17
CA GLY A 90 22.44 0.37 -3.07
C GLY A 90 22.19 -1.11 -3.38
N THR A 91 22.40 -1.95 -2.37
CA THR A 91 22.25 -3.41 -2.46
C THR A 91 21.22 -3.91 -1.46
N ALA A 92 20.47 -4.97 -1.83
CA ALA A 92 19.44 -5.55 -0.97
C ALA A 92 19.42 -7.08 -1.03
N TYR A 93 19.22 -7.71 0.13
CA TYR A 93 18.71 -9.06 0.23
C TYR A 93 17.21 -9.01 0.34
N VAL A 94 16.50 -9.72 -0.55
CA VAL A 94 15.04 -9.59 -0.67
C VAL A 94 14.35 -10.91 -0.38
N ILE A 95 13.34 -10.85 0.48
CA ILE A 95 12.32 -11.90 0.63
C ILE A 95 11.02 -11.30 0.13
N GLY A 96 10.54 -11.76 -1.02
CA GLY A 96 9.35 -11.22 -1.67
C GLY A 96 9.21 -11.74 -3.10
N GLU A 97 8.21 -11.25 -3.79
CA GLU A 97 7.83 -11.68 -5.13
C GLU A 97 8.19 -10.64 -6.21
N ALA A 98 7.74 -10.89 -7.44
CA ALA A 98 8.06 -10.07 -8.62
C ALA A 98 7.73 -8.58 -8.44
N GLY A 99 6.64 -8.24 -7.73
CA GLY A 99 6.28 -6.85 -7.46
C GLY A 99 7.40 -6.08 -6.79
N LEU A 100 7.97 -6.66 -5.72
CA LEU A 100 9.05 -6.03 -4.97
C LEU A 100 10.39 -6.06 -5.72
N THR A 101 10.77 -7.21 -6.28
CA THR A 101 12.05 -7.35 -6.95
C THR A 101 12.14 -6.47 -8.20
N THR A 102 11.06 -6.38 -8.99
CA THR A 102 10.96 -5.48 -10.15
C THR A 102 11.07 -4.01 -9.73
N ALA A 103 10.36 -3.61 -8.66
CA ALA A 103 10.41 -2.23 -8.17
C ALA A 103 11.83 -1.82 -7.74
N LEU A 104 12.56 -2.72 -7.07
CA LEU A 104 13.96 -2.47 -6.65
C LEU A 104 14.90 -2.39 -7.85
N HIS A 105 14.79 -3.29 -8.82
CA HIS A 105 15.59 -3.24 -10.05
C HIS A 105 15.32 -1.96 -10.86
N ALA A 106 14.05 -1.53 -10.94
CA ALA A 106 13.68 -0.32 -11.68
C ALA A 106 14.36 0.96 -11.13
N VAL A 107 14.68 0.99 -9.84
CA VAL A 107 15.40 2.10 -9.19
C VAL A 107 16.92 1.86 -9.07
N GLY A 108 17.45 0.83 -9.74
CA GLY A 108 18.88 0.56 -9.84
C GLY A 108 19.50 -0.20 -8.66
N TYR A 109 18.67 -0.85 -7.82
CA TYR A 109 19.18 -1.71 -6.74
C TYR A 109 19.72 -3.03 -7.27
N VAL A 110 20.85 -3.47 -6.70
CA VAL A 110 21.43 -4.80 -6.95
C VAL A 110 20.96 -5.75 -5.86
N LEU A 111 20.33 -6.87 -6.27
CA LEU A 111 19.92 -7.90 -5.33
C LEU A 111 21.08 -8.87 -5.07
N THR A 112 21.46 -9.04 -3.82
CA THR A 112 22.58 -9.87 -3.40
C THR A 112 22.35 -10.49 -2.04
N ASP A 113 22.97 -11.62 -1.78
CA ASP A 113 23.01 -12.28 -0.49
C ASP A 113 24.34 -12.12 0.25
N PHE A 114 25.23 -11.29 -0.31
CA PHE A 114 26.55 -10.99 0.26
C PHE A 114 26.64 -9.53 0.70
N ALA A 115 26.76 -9.31 2.01
CA ALA A 115 26.91 -8.01 2.66
C ALA A 115 26.01 -6.89 2.08
N PRO A 116 24.67 -7.09 1.98
CA PRO A 116 23.76 -6.09 1.44
C PRO A 116 23.64 -4.88 2.37
N ASP A 117 23.28 -3.73 1.82
CA ASP A 117 22.96 -2.53 2.60
C ASP A 117 21.67 -2.68 3.38
N TYR A 118 20.71 -3.45 2.79
CA TYR A 118 19.38 -3.65 3.34
C TYR A 118 18.95 -5.11 3.25
N VAL A 119 18.17 -5.55 4.24
CA VAL A 119 17.28 -6.70 4.13
C VAL A 119 15.87 -6.13 3.91
N VAL A 120 15.23 -6.52 2.82
CA VAL A 120 13.91 -6.04 2.43
C VAL A 120 12.91 -7.20 2.42
N LEU A 121 11.94 -7.14 3.33
CA LEU A 121 10.88 -8.13 3.47
C LEU A 121 9.61 -7.62 2.81
N GLY A 122 9.08 -8.39 1.88
CA GLY A 122 7.76 -8.21 1.29
C GLY A 122 6.90 -9.45 1.46
N GLU A 123 5.73 -9.41 0.87
CA GLU A 123 4.80 -10.54 0.90
C GLU A 123 5.22 -11.61 -0.10
N THR A 124 5.07 -12.87 0.33
CA THR A 124 5.17 -14.06 -0.50
C THR A 124 4.28 -15.16 0.07
N ARG A 125 3.92 -16.13 -0.75
CA ARG A 125 3.22 -17.35 -0.30
C ARG A 125 4.19 -18.46 0.08
N THR A 126 5.49 -18.27 -0.11
CA THR A 126 6.53 -19.30 0.03
C THR A 126 7.66 -18.84 0.94
N TYR A 127 7.35 -18.29 2.12
CA TYR A 127 8.38 -18.00 3.11
C TYR A 127 9.15 -19.27 3.49
N SER A 128 10.46 -19.29 3.23
CA SER A 128 11.29 -20.41 3.63
C SER A 128 12.06 -20.09 4.91
N PHE A 129 12.22 -21.09 5.76
CA PHE A 129 13.03 -20.95 6.98
C PHE A 129 14.48 -20.59 6.67
N GLU A 130 15.02 -21.09 5.55
CA GLU A 130 16.37 -20.78 5.09
C GLU A 130 16.51 -19.29 4.74
N ALA A 131 15.58 -18.74 3.95
CA ALA A 131 15.59 -17.32 3.59
C ALA A 131 15.47 -16.41 4.83
N ILE A 132 14.60 -16.77 5.78
CA ILE A 132 14.44 -16.03 7.04
C ILE A 132 15.72 -16.13 7.88
N THR A 133 16.33 -17.30 7.98
CA THR A 133 17.61 -17.48 8.69
C THR A 133 18.72 -16.62 8.09
N LYS A 134 18.80 -16.54 6.75
CA LYS A 134 19.74 -15.67 6.06
C LYS A 134 19.48 -14.19 6.37
N ALA A 135 18.21 -13.76 6.33
CA ALA A 135 17.83 -12.39 6.70
C ALA A 135 18.27 -12.04 8.13
N VAL A 136 18.01 -12.92 9.10
CA VAL A 136 18.44 -12.73 10.50
C VAL A 136 19.95 -12.53 10.61
N ARG A 137 20.75 -13.36 9.92
CA ARG A 137 22.21 -13.24 9.92
C ARG A 137 22.67 -11.93 9.32
N LEU A 138 22.12 -11.54 8.16
CA LEU A 138 22.48 -10.30 7.48
C LEU A 138 22.12 -9.06 8.30
N ILE A 139 21.00 -9.06 9.01
CA ILE A 139 20.60 -7.98 9.91
C ILE A 139 21.57 -7.90 11.09
N ASN A 140 21.95 -9.03 11.71
CA ASN A 140 22.92 -9.09 12.79
C ASN A 140 24.31 -8.63 12.34
N ASP A 141 24.65 -8.81 11.05
CA ASP A 141 25.90 -8.35 10.42
C ASP A 141 25.83 -6.86 10.01
N GLY A 142 24.72 -6.16 10.28
CA GLY A 142 24.58 -4.72 10.11
C GLY A 142 23.74 -4.25 8.93
N ALA A 143 23.11 -5.12 8.17
CA ALA A 143 22.16 -4.72 7.15
C ALA A 143 20.91 -4.08 7.80
N ARG A 144 20.39 -3.00 7.22
CA ARG A 144 19.19 -2.31 7.71
C ARG A 144 17.95 -3.09 7.35
N PHE A 145 16.99 -3.16 8.27
CA PHE A 145 15.77 -3.93 8.07
C PHE A 145 14.59 -3.07 7.60
N ILE A 146 14.07 -3.38 6.42
CA ILE A 146 12.91 -2.75 5.77
C ILE A 146 11.82 -3.79 5.55
N CYS A 147 10.57 -3.40 5.75
CA CYS A 147 9.41 -4.23 5.41
C CYS A 147 8.40 -3.42 4.58
N THR A 148 7.80 -4.05 3.57
CA THR A 148 6.89 -3.36 2.66
C THR A 148 5.62 -2.88 3.34
N ASN A 149 5.10 -3.60 4.32
CA ASN A 149 3.89 -3.22 5.09
C ASN A 149 3.83 -3.95 6.45
N PRO A 150 3.06 -3.42 7.42
CA PRO A 150 2.94 -4.00 8.76
C PRO A 150 1.81 -5.02 8.89
N ASP A 151 1.10 -5.38 7.82
CA ASP A 151 -0.07 -6.24 7.88
C ASP A 151 0.29 -7.60 8.49
N VAL A 152 -0.34 -7.95 9.61
CA VAL A 152 -0.07 -9.21 10.32
C VAL A 152 -0.76 -10.40 9.69
N THR A 153 -1.91 -10.16 9.04
CA THR A 153 -2.66 -11.20 8.32
C THR A 153 -3.12 -10.68 6.96
N GLY A 154 -3.25 -11.60 6.01
CA GLY A 154 -3.87 -11.36 4.73
C GLY A 154 -5.08 -12.27 4.52
N PRO A 155 -6.03 -11.92 3.64
CA PRO A 155 -7.19 -12.74 3.33
C PRO A 155 -6.79 -13.95 2.46
N SER A 156 -7.47 -15.09 2.70
CA SER A 156 -7.47 -16.23 1.79
C SER A 156 -8.81 -16.95 1.85
N VAL A 157 -9.07 -17.80 0.86
CA VAL A 157 -10.30 -18.62 0.80
C VAL A 157 -10.42 -19.53 2.02
N GLU A 158 -9.31 -19.96 2.60
CA GLU A 158 -9.26 -20.87 3.75
C GLU A 158 -9.23 -20.12 5.09
N GLY A 159 -9.32 -18.78 5.08
CA GLY A 159 -9.25 -17.91 6.25
C GLY A 159 -8.01 -17.03 6.28
N ALA A 160 -7.73 -16.40 7.41
CA ALA A 160 -6.57 -15.52 7.56
C ALA A 160 -5.26 -16.30 7.49
N LEU A 161 -4.29 -15.76 6.74
CA LEU A 161 -2.93 -16.30 6.69
C LEU A 161 -1.92 -15.24 7.17
N PRO A 162 -0.75 -15.64 7.70
CA PRO A 162 0.29 -14.69 8.08
C PRO A 162 0.76 -13.85 6.89
N ALA A 163 0.87 -12.53 7.10
CA ALA A 163 1.38 -11.59 6.12
C ALA A 163 2.79 -11.07 6.52
N ALA A 164 3.31 -10.10 5.78
CA ALA A 164 4.68 -9.60 5.96
C ALA A 164 4.96 -9.14 7.39
N GLY A 165 4.02 -8.46 8.05
CA GLY A 165 4.17 -8.00 9.43
C GLY A 165 4.39 -9.12 10.45
N SER A 166 3.73 -10.28 10.28
CA SER A 166 3.95 -11.45 11.15
C SER A 166 5.35 -12.04 10.99
N VAL A 167 5.85 -12.10 9.75
CA VAL A 167 7.22 -12.58 9.48
C VAL A 167 8.25 -11.56 9.96
N ALA A 168 7.96 -10.27 9.77
CA ALA A 168 8.78 -9.19 10.33
C ALA A 168 8.92 -9.30 11.84
N ALA A 169 7.80 -9.54 12.55
CA ALA A 169 7.83 -9.74 14.01
C ALA A 169 8.70 -10.94 14.44
N MET A 170 8.69 -12.04 13.67
CA MET A 170 9.57 -13.18 13.92
C MET A 170 11.05 -12.80 13.75
N ILE A 171 11.39 -12.07 12.69
CA ILE A 171 12.76 -11.60 12.44
C ILE A 171 13.18 -10.61 13.51
N SER A 172 12.32 -9.64 13.86
CA SER A 172 12.57 -8.65 14.94
C SER A 172 12.84 -9.34 16.27
N LYS A 173 12.06 -10.37 16.59
CA LYS A 173 12.26 -11.11 17.84
C LYS A 173 13.60 -11.85 17.87
N ALA A 174 14.08 -12.32 16.73
CA ALA A 174 15.36 -13.04 16.62
C ALA A 174 16.58 -12.11 16.60
N THR A 175 16.45 -10.90 16.07
CA THR A 175 17.55 -9.95 15.89
C THR A 175 17.59 -8.82 16.92
N GLY A 176 16.45 -8.51 17.56
CA GLY A 176 16.28 -7.30 18.36
C GLY A 176 16.15 -6.01 17.54
N VAL A 177 16.06 -6.10 16.20
CA VAL A 177 15.96 -4.97 15.28
C VAL A 177 14.57 -4.89 14.69
N GLU A 178 13.89 -3.74 14.88
CA GLU A 178 12.58 -3.49 14.27
C GLU A 178 12.73 -3.00 12.82
N PRO A 179 11.86 -3.45 11.89
CA PRO A 179 11.89 -2.96 10.52
C PRO A 179 11.32 -1.54 10.42
N TYR A 180 11.76 -0.80 9.42
CA TYR A 180 11.01 0.35 8.96
C TYR A 180 9.95 -0.11 7.96
N PHE A 181 8.67 0.06 8.31
CA PHE A 181 7.55 -0.25 7.44
C PHE A 181 7.27 0.90 6.48
N VAL A 182 7.24 0.63 5.17
CA VAL A 182 7.08 1.67 4.13
C VAL A 182 5.62 1.89 3.75
N GLY A 183 4.83 0.81 3.65
CA GLY A 183 3.42 0.84 3.26
C GLY A 183 2.51 1.48 4.30
N LYS A 184 1.22 1.60 3.98
CA LYS A 184 0.20 2.10 4.90
C LYS A 184 0.26 1.35 6.24
N PRO A 185 0.17 2.02 7.39
CA PRO A 185 -0.23 3.42 7.61
C PRO A 185 0.91 4.46 7.56
N ASN A 186 2.10 4.15 7.05
CA ASN A 186 3.18 5.12 7.00
C ASN A 186 2.82 6.30 6.05
N PRO A 187 2.77 7.55 6.54
CA PRO A 187 2.43 8.72 5.72
C PRO A 187 3.45 8.99 4.61
N MET A 188 4.65 8.40 4.68
CA MET A 188 5.64 8.45 3.61
C MET A 188 5.08 7.86 2.30
N MET A 189 4.29 6.77 2.38
CA MET A 189 3.66 6.18 1.19
C MET A 189 2.70 7.16 0.52
N MET A 190 1.91 7.93 1.31
CA MET A 190 1.03 8.97 0.77
C MET A 190 1.81 10.10 0.13
N ARG A 191 2.89 10.55 0.78
CA ARG A 191 3.74 11.62 0.26
C ARG A 191 4.39 11.25 -1.06
N SER A 192 4.94 10.04 -1.16
CA SER A 192 5.53 9.57 -2.42
C SER A 192 4.48 9.40 -3.52
N ALA A 193 3.27 8.92 -3.18
CA ALA A 193 2.14 8.85 -4.10
C ALA A 193 1.74 10.24 -4.64
N LEU A 194 1.59 11.23 -3.75
CA LEU A 194 1.29 12.61 -4.15
C LEU A 194 2.36 13.20 -5.07
N ASN A 195 3.63 12.96 -4.76
CA ASN A 195 4.74 13.42 -5.62
C ASN A 195 4.67 12.80 -7.02
N THR A 196 4.29 11.52 -7.12
CA THR A 196 4.19 10.80 -8.40
C THR A 196 3.17 11.45 -9.34
N ILE A 197 2.05 11.95 -8.81
CA ILE A 197 0.99 12.60 -9.60
C ILE A 197 1.01 14.13 -9.51
N ASN A 198 2.07 14.70 -8.93
CA ASN A 198 2.23 16.15 -8.73
C ASN A 198 1.01 16.79 -8.05
N ALA A 199 0.49 16.16 -7.00
CA ALA A 199 -0.68 16.58 -6.26
C ALA A 199 -0.32 17.15 -4.88
N HIS A 200 -1.22 17.97 -4.32
CA HIS A 200 -1.08 18.58 -3.00
C HIS A 200 -2.05 17.98 -2.00
N SER A 201 -1.60 17.71 -0.78
CA SER A 201 -2.41 17.10 0.28
C SER A 201 -3.71 17.85 0.58
N GLU A 202 -3.70 19.18 0.57
CA GLU A 202 -4.88 20.03 0.88
C GLU A 202 -6.02 19.93 -0.16
N SER A 203 -5.74 19.40 -1.36
CA SER A 203 -6.73 19.22 -2.44
C SER A 203 -6.83 17.75 -2.90
N THR A 204 -6.36 16.81 -2.09
CA THR A 204 -6.42 15.37 -2.37
C THR A 204 -7.28 14.66 -1.33
N ALA A 205 -8.10 13.73 -1.79
CA ALA A 205 -8.84 12.82 -0.93
C ALA A 205 -8.20 11.42 -0.94
N MET A 206 -8.17 10.78 0.24
CA MET A 206 -7.86 9.35 0.41
C MET A 206 -9.14 8.59 0.72
N ILE A 207 -9.47 7.60 -0.12
CA ILE A 207 -10.60 6.70 0.05
C ILE A 207 -10.06 5.35 0.54
N GLY A 208 -10.56 4.86 1.66
CA GLY A 208 -10.16 3.59 2.22
C GLY A 208 -11.25 2.93 3.03
N ASP A 209 -11.06 1.67 3.37
CA ASP A 209 -12.00 0.86 4.16
C ASP A 209 -11.50 0.59 5.58
N ARG A 210 -10.24 0.96 5.88
CA ARG A 210 -9.62 0.68 7.17
C ARG A 210 -9.23 1.95 7.91
N MET A 211 -9.67 2.03 9.17
CA MET A 211 -9.32 3.12 10.07
C MET A 211 -7.82 3.14 10.40
N ASP A 212 -7.24 1.98 10.69
CA ASP A 212 -5.87 1.81 11.16
C ASP A 212 -4.79 1.90 10.08
N THR A 213 -5.16 1.88 8.81
CA THR A 213 -4.24 2.02 7.68
C THR A 213 -4.57 3.27 6.84
N ASP A 214 -5.65 3.23 6.06
CA ASP A 214 -5.98 4.26 5.07
C ASP A 214 -6.33 5.61 5.70
N ILE A 215 -7.23 5.57 6.69
CA ILE A 215 -7.71 6.78 7.34
C ILE A 215 -6.60 7.40 8.17
N LEU A 216 -5.86 6.61 8.94
CA LEU A 216 -4.72 7.08 9.73
C LEU A 216 -3.66 7.71 8.80
N CYS A 217 -3.26 6.99 7.77
CA CYS A 217 -2.25 7.42 6.83
C CYS A 217 -2.63 8.72 6.09
N GLY A 218 -3.90 8.80 5.63
CA GLY A 218 -4.42 9.98 4.97
C GLY A 218 -4.49 11.19 5.91
N LEU A 219 -4.94 10.97 7.14
CA LEU A 219 -5.03 12.01 8.17
C LEU A 219 -3.65 12.58 8.51
N GLU A 220 -2.65 11.72 8.75
CA GLU A 220 -1.28 12.14 9.06
C GLU A 220 -0.59 12.83 7.88
N ALA A 221 -0.97 12.49 6.65
CA ALA A 221 -0.52 13.17 5.44
C ALA A 221 -1.28 14.47 5.12
N GLY A 222 -2.32 14.82 5.89
CA GLY A 222 -3.11 16.03 5.73
C GLY A 222 -4.15 15.97 4.61
N LEU A 223 -4.55 14.78 4.17
CA LEU A 223 -5.54 14.53 3.13
C LEU A 223 -6.98 14.69 3.66
N GLU A 224 -7.94 14.86 2.77
CA GLU A 224 -9.32 14.52 3.07
C GLU A 224 -9.45 13.00 3.14
N THR A 225 -10.06 12.46 4.21
CA THR A 225 -10.17 11.03 4.42
C THR A 225 -11.62 10.58 4.32
N ILE A 226 -11.89 9.61 3.45
CA ILE A 226 -13.23 9.09 3.18
C ILE A 226 -13.23 7.60 3.49
N LEU A 227 -13.95 7.22 4.56
CA LEU A 227 -14.14 5.82 4.92
C LEU A 227 -15.32 5.26 4.13
N VAL A 228 -15.10 4.16 3.39
CA VAL A 228 -16.17 3.35 2.79
C VAL A 228 -16.51 2.17 3.69
N LEU A 229 -17.78 1.76 3.69
CA LEU A 229 -18.29 0.67 4.53
C LEU A 229 -18.37 -0.68 3.78
N THR A 230 -17.65 -0.81 2.67
CA THR A 230 -17.60 -2.02 1.83
C THR A 230 -16.51 -3.02 2.22
N GLY A 231 -15.66 -2.68 3.18
CA GLY A 231 -14.53 -3.52 3.60
C GLY A 231 -14.53 -3.82 5.09
N ILE A 232 -13.37 -3.58 5.75
CA ILE A 232 -13.09 -4.07 7.11
C ILE A 232 -13.76 -3.23 8.20
N SER A 233 -13.64 -1.89 8.16
CA SER A 233 -14.12 -1.05 9.26
C SER A 233 -15.59 -0.71 9.13
N SER A 234 -16.38 -1.13 10.10
CA SER A 234 -17.76 -0.70 10.26
C SER A 234 -17.84 0.71 10.88
N ARG A 235 -19.02 1.35 10.75
CA ARG A 235 -19.28 2.66 11.39
C ARG A 235 -19.06 2.63 12.91
N THR A 236 -19.51 1.56 13.57
CA THR A 236 -19.35 1.37 15.02
C THR A 236 -17.88 1.21 15.42
N GLU A 237 -17.09 0.53 14.61
CA GLU A 237 -15.65 0.40 14.85
C GLU A 237 -14.95 1.73 14.66
N ALA A 238 -15.30 2.52 13.63
CA ALA A 238 -14.72 3.84 13.41
C ALA A 238 -14.92 4.79 14.62
N GLU A 239 -16.04 4.64 15.36
CA GLU A 239 -16.30 5.43 16.56
C GLU A 239 -15.37 5.12 17.75
N ARG A 240 -14.69 3.95 17.74
CA ARG A 240 -13.77 3.55 18.81
C ARG A 240 -12.37 4.14 18.66
N TYR A 241 -12.01 4.63 17.45
CA TYR A 241 -10.72 5.24 17.22
C TYR A 241 -10.66 6.67 17.80
N PRO A 242 -9.49 7.14 18.26
CA PRO A 242 -9.32 8.50 18.81
C PRO A 242 -9.37 9.59 17.73
N TYR A 243 -9.40 9.22 16.46
CA TYR A 243 -9.50 10.10 15.29
C TYR A 243 -10.73 9.74 14.43
N ARG A 244 -11.09 10.64 13.54
CA ARG A 244 -12.27 10.47 12.68
C ARG A 244 -11.90 10.66 11.20
N PRO A 245 -12.50 9.92 10.28
CA PRO A 245 -12.44 10.26 8.86
C PRO A 245 -13.16 11.60 8.63
N SER A 246 -12.81 12.31 7.56
CA SER A 246 -13.53 13.51 7.15
C SER A 246 -14.97 13.20 6.77
N ARG A 247 -15.19 12.01 6.15
CA ARG A 247 -16.50 11.52 5.70
C ARG A 247 -16.60 10.00 5.87
N ILE A 248 -17.83 9.50 6.04
CA ILE A 248 -18.16 8.08 6.01
C ILE A 248 -19.28 7.89 4.99
N ILE A 249 -19.04 7.04 3.99
CA ILE A 249 -19.98 6.75 2.91
C ILE A 249 -20.20 5.24 2.79
N ASN A 250 -21.23 4.80 2.07
CA ASN A 250 -21.49 3.37 1.96
C ASN A 250 -20.52 2.68 0.98
N SER A 251 -20.28 3.29 -0.17
CA SER A 251 -19.36 2.78 -1.20
C SER A 251 -18.82 3.92 -2.07
N VAL A 252 -17.87 3.63 -2.95
CA VAL A 252 -17.37 4.59 -3.95
C VAL A 252 -18.47 5.07 -4.92
N ALA A 253 -19.60 4.35 -5.04
CA ALA A 253 -20.72 4.80 -5.83
C ALA A 253 -21.31 6.12 -5.34
N ASP A 254 -21.20 6.41 -4.04
CA ASP A 254 -21.70 7.66 -3.45
C ASP A 254 -20.87 8.90 -3.88
N LEU A 255 -19.71 8.71 -4.54
CA LEU A 255 -18.82 9.78 -5.01
C LEU A 255 -18.97 10.09 -6.50
N LEU A 256 -19.80 9.36 -7.23
CA LEU A 256 -19.89 9.49 -8.69
C LEU A 256 -20.21 10.91 -9.17
N ASP A 257 -20.96 11.68 -8.42
CA ASP A 257 -21.34 13.06 -8.80
C ASP A 257 -20.31 14.12 -8.37
N GLU A 258 -19.22 13.71 -7.67
CA GLU A 258 -18.18 14.62 -7.18
C GLU A 258 -16.90 14.56 -8.05
N ILE A 259 -16.81 13.59 -8.98
CA ILE A 259 -15.71 13.38 -9.91
C ILE A 259 -15.95 14.17 -11.21
#